data_2827bd12dd6ba19a84e1a1708617d860
#
_entry.id   2827bd12dd6ba19a84e1a1708617d860
#
_cell.length_a   1.000
_cell.length_b   1.000
_cell.length_c   1.000
_cell.angle_alpha   90.00
_cell.angle_beta   90.00
_cell.angle_gamma   90.00
#
_symmetry.space_group_name_H-M   'P 1'
#
loop_
_entity.id
_entity.type
_entity.pdbx_description
1 polymer ?
#
loop_
_entity_poly.entity_id
_entity_poly.type
_entity_poly.pdbx_seq_one_letter_code
_entity_poly.pdbx_strand_id
1 'polypeptide(L)'
;MRPEYIFMDLDGTISDPKEGITKAVAHALSYYGIQVENLDTLEKFIGPPLLDSFQDFYGFSEEQSREAVGKYREYFSRQGLFENVLYDGMKELLAEVTSQGKKIVIATSKPEVYTVQILKYFEIEQYFYFVAGSTLDGSRSKKGDVIRYALDSLKITADQAVMVGDRKHDVIGAKENGMYVIGVLYGYGDRMELETAGADCIVADAVSYTHLRAHETSAHL
;
A
#
# COMPACT_ATOMS: atom_id res chain seq x y z
N MET A 1 13.65 -20.53 -2.96
CA MET A 1 12.86 -20.89 -1.73
C MET A 1 11.44 -20.36 -1.90
N ARG A 2 10.41 -21.07 -1.45
CA ARG A 2 9.03 -20.54 -1.50
C ARG A 2 8.81 -19.65 -0.29
N PRO A 3 8.50 -18.34 -0.44
CA PRO A 3 8.29 -17.46 0.69
C PRO A 3 7.13 -17.98 1.57
N GLU A 4 7.30 -17.96 2.88
CA GLU A 4 6.25 -18.32 3.84
C GLU A 4 5.31 -17.12 4.06
N TYR A 5 5.90 -15.92 4.04
CA TYR A 5 5.19 -14.66 4.31
C TYR A 5 4.98 -13.87 3.02
N ILE A 6 3.78 -13.33 2.86
CA ILE A 6 3.40 -12.48 1.74
C ILE A 6 3.03 -11.12 2.30
N PHE A 7 3.92 -10.15 2.12
CA PHE A 7 3.67 -8.77 2.48
C PHE A 7 2.91 -8.09 1.36
N MET A 8 1.83 -7.42 1.68
CA MET A 8 0.99 -6.72 0.70
C MET A 8 0.77 -5.27 1.12
N ASP A 9 0.88 -4.34 0.17
CA ASP A 9 0.34 -3.00 0.40
C ASP A 9 -1.19 -3.06 0.44
N LEU A 10 -1.83 -1.99 0.90
CA LEU A 10 -3.28 -1.86 0.97
C LEU A 10 -3.81 -1.06 -0.21
N ASP A 11 -3.46 0.23 -0.28
CA ASP A 11 -3.99 1.18 -1.25
C ASP A 11 -3.38 0.94 -2.63
N GLY A 12 -4.21 0.63 -3.64
CA GLY A 12 -3.74 0.27 -4.98
C GLY A 12 -3.35 -1.20 -5.15
N THR A 13 -3.30 -1.98 -4.06
CA THR A 13 -2.92 -3.41 -4.11
C THR A 13 -4.06 -4.32 -3.65
N ILE A 14 -4.65 -4.08 -2.49
CA ILE A 14 -5.79 -4.84 -1.96
C ILE A 14 -7.10 -4.11 -2.27
N SER A 15 -7.11 -2.79 -2.16
CA SER A 15 -8.30 -1.97 -2.38
C SER A 15 -8.00 -0.70 -3.16
N ASP A 16 -9.04 -0.16 -3.78
CA ASP A 16 -9.04 1.12 -4.47
C ASP A 16 -9.62 2.21 -3.56
N PRO A 17 -8.78 3.04 -2.92
CA PRO A 17 -9.18 4.12 -2.03
C PRO A 17 -9.42 5.45 -2.73
N LYS A 18 -9.48 5.48 -4.08
CA LYS A 18 -9.47 6.71 -4.89
C LYS A 18 -10.48 7.74 -4.39
N GLU A 19 -11.72 7.31 -4.23
CA GLU A 19 -12.82 8.22 -3.84
C GLU A 19 -12.53 8.89 -2.49
N GLY A 20 -12.20 8.09 -1.48
CA GLY A 20 -11.97 8.58 -0.12
C GLY A 20 -10.72 9.46 0.02
N ILE A 21 -9.62 9.07 -0.65
CA ILE A 21 -8.37 9.83 -0.59
C ILE A 21 -8.52 11.15 -1.35
N THR A 22 -9.03 11.13 -2.56
CA THR A 22 -9.13 12.35 -3.38
C THR A 22 -10.09 13.37 -2.79
N LYS A 23 -11.22 12.93 -2.23
CA LYS A 23 -12.14 13.81 -1.50
C LYS A 23 -11.50 14.40 -0.23
N ALA A 24 -10.77 13.59 0.53
CA ALA A 24 -10.09 14.06 1.72
C ALA A 24 -8.97 15.07 1.40
N VAL A 25 -8.23 14.86 0.30
CA VAL A 25 -7.25 15.83 -0.19
C VAL A 25 -7.93 17.12 -0.64
N ALA A 26 -9.03 17.02 -1.41
CA ALA A 26 -9.79 18.19 -1.84
C ALA A 26 -10.34 18.99 -0.64
N HIS A 27 -10.81 18.29 0.40
CA HIS A 27 -11.22 18.91 1.65
C HIS A 27 -10.07 19.68 2.32
N ALA A 28 -8.88 19.09 2.40
CA ALA A 28 -7.71 19.77 2.96
C ALA A 28 -7.30 20.99 2.11
N LEU A 29 -7.30 20.88 0.79
CA LEU A 29 -6.95 21.97 -0.12
C LEU A 29 -7.96 23.12 -0.05
N SER A 30 -9.24 22.84 0.14
CA SER A 30 -10.29 23.86 0.28
C SER A 30 -10.06 24.79 1.47
N TYR A 31 -9.45 24.32 2.55
CA TYR A 31 -9.05 25.12 3.70
C TYR A 31 -8.04 26.23 3.32
N TYR A 32 -7.21 25.96 2.30
CA TYR A 32 -6.26 26.96 1.75
C TYR A 32 -6.85 27.75 0.58
N GLY A 33 -8.16 27.67 0.33
CA GLY A 33 -8.83 28.36 -0.79
C GLY A 33 -8.57 27.75 -2.15
N ILE A 34 -7.96 26.55 -2.20
CA ILE A 34 -7.67 25.82 -3.44
C ILE A 34 -8.88 24.93 -3.76
N GLN A 35 -9.59 25.27 -4.84
CA GLN A 35 -10.72 24.48 -5.32
C GLN A 35 -10.25 23.46 -6.36
N VAL A 36 -10.68 22.21 -6.23
CA VAL A 36 -10.34 21.11 -7.15
C VAL A 36 -11.60 20.72 -7.90
N GLU A 37 -11.64 21.01 -9.21
CA GLU A 37 -12.78 20.67 -10.05
C GLU A 37 -12.78 19.20 -10.49
N ASN A 38 -11.60 18.64 -10.74
CA ASN A 38 -11.44 17.24 -11.14
C ASN A 38 -10.62 16.48 -10.11
N LEU A 39 -11.27 15.58 -9.38
CA LEU A 39 -10.65 14.76 -8.33
C LEU A 39 -9.58 13.78 -8.88
N ASP A 40 -9.64 13.38 -10.16
CA ASP A 40 -8.63 12.50 -10.76
C ASP A 40 -7.22 13.12 -10.72
N THR A 41 -7.12 14.44 -10.72
CA THR A 41 -5.83 15.13 -10.59
C THR A 41 -5.13 14.90 -9.25
N LEU A 42 -5.87 14.38 -8.27
CA LEU A 42 -5.40 14.07 -6.92
C LEU A 42 -4.99 12.61 -6.73
N GLU A 43 -5.12 11.75 -7.74
CA GLU A 43 -4.70 10.33 -7.68
C GLU A 43 -3.23 10.18 -7.29
N LYS A 44 -2.39 11.16 -7.63
CA LYS A 44 -0.97 11.21 -7.26
C LYS A 44 -0.71 11.19 -5.74
N PHE A 45 -1.74 11.44 -4.92
CA PHE A 45 -1.66 11.33 -3.46
C PHE A 45 -1.83 9.89 -2.95
N ILE A 46 -2.21 8.95 -3.82
CA ILE A 46 -2.42 7.55 -3.45
C ILE A 46 -1.09 6.82 -3.45
N GLY A 47 -0.69 6.28 -2.31
CA GLY A 47 0.56 5.55 -2.09
C GLY A 47 1.66 6.35 -1.38
N PRO A 48 2.05 7.56 -1.81
CA PRO A 48 3.07 8.34 -1.11
C PRO A 48 2.63 8.82 0.28
N PRO A 49 3.59 9.11 1.20
CA PRO A 49 3.29 9.79 2.46
C PRO A 49 2.64 11.17 2.21
N LEU A 50 1.52 11.45 2.88
CA LEU A 50 0.74 12.67 2.66
C LEU A 50 1.53 13.96 2.89
N LEU A 51 2.41 13.97 3.90
CA LEU A 51 3.21 15.15 4.22
C LEU A 51 4.11 15.53 3.03
N ASP A 52 4.80 14.54 2.47
CA ASP A 52 5.68 14.72 1.31
C ASP A 52 4.85 15.15 0.08
N SER A 53 3.68 14.53 -0.11
CA SER A 53 2.78 14.84 -1.23
C SER A 53 2.29 16.29 -1.23
N PHE A 54 1.94 16.87 -0.08
CA PHE A 54 1.55 18.27 0.00
C PHE A 54 2.72 19.23 -0.29
N GLN A 55 3.94 18.87 0.12
CA GLN A 55 5.14 19.62 -0.20
C GLN A 55 5.44 19.56 -1.70
N ASP A 56 5.51 18.34 -2.26
CA ASP A 56 5.93 18.10 -3.64
C ASP A 56 4.93 18.64 -4.67
N PHE A 57 3.63 18.50 -4.40
CA PHE A 57 2.61 18.81 -5.40
C PHE A 57 2.01 20.22 -5.28
N TYR A 58 2.07 20.80 -4.08
CA TYR A 58 1.49 22.13 -3.80
C TYR A 58 2.49 23.14 -3.25
N GLY A 59 3.75 22.75 -3.04
CA GLY A 59 4.79 23.63 -2.53
C GLY A 59 4.54 24.12 -1.09
N PHE A 60 3.77 23.36 -0.31
CA PHE A 60 3.49 23.70 1.08
C PHE A 60 4.76 23.60 1.92
N SER A 61 4.91 24.51 2.88
CA SER A 61 5.94 24.35 3.91
C SER A 61 5.65 23.10 4.77
N GLU A 62 6.64 22.67 5.55
CA GLU A 62 6.44 21.55 6.47
C GLU A 62 5.29 21.80 7.45
N GLU A 63 5.17 23.02 7.98
CA GLU A 63 4.09 23.42 8.89
C GLU A 63 2.72 23.37 8.20
N GLN A 64 2.60 23.96 7.00
CA GLN A 64 1.38 23.88 6.18
C GLN A 64 1.01 22.45 5.83
N SER A 65 1.99 21.61 5.49
CA SER A 65 1.74 20.19 5.17
C SER A 65 1.24 19.42 6.38
N ARG A 66 1.75 19.68 7.58
CA ARG A 66 1.25 19.08 8.83
C ARG A 66 -0.20 19.49 9.12
N GLU A 67 -0.52 20.77 8.92
CA GLU A 67 -1.89 21.28 9.06
C GLU A 67 -2.81 20.65 8.00
N ALA A 68 -2.38 20.61 6.73
CA ALA A 68 -3.14 19.98 5.64
C ALA A 68 -3.41 18.50 5.91
N VAL A 69 -2.44 17.75 6.43
CA VAL A 69 -2.65 16.36 6.89
C VAL A 69 -3.69 16.29 8.00
N GLY A 70 -3.73 17.28 8.92
CA GLY A 70 -4.79 17.39 9.92
C GLY A 70 -6.17 17.56 9.27
N LYS A 71 -6.29 18.48 8.30
CA LYS A 71 -7.54 18.72 7.55
C LYS A 71 -7.96 17.50 6.71
N TYR A 72 -7.03 16.84 6.06
CA TYR A 72 -7.26 15.56 5.38
C TYR A 72 -7.89 14.54 6.34
N ARG A 73 -7.34 14.39 7.53
CA ARG A 73 -7.82 13.43 8.54
C ARG A 73 -9.21 13.76 9.08
N GLU A 74 -9.62 15.03 9.11
CA GLU A 74 -10.97 15.45 9.51
C GLU A 74 -12.04 14.80 8.61
N TYR A 75 -11.80 14.70 7.30
CA TYR A 75 -12.70 14.05 6.37
C TYR A 75 -12.45 12.53 6.34
N PHE A 76 -11.17 12.13 6.15
CA PHE A 76 -10.80 10.75 5.91
C PHE A 76 -11.24 9.81 7.05
N SER A 77 -11.02 10.20 8.30
CA SER A 77 -11.37 9.35 9.45
C SER A 77 -12.87 9.12 9.65
N ARG A 78 -13.72 9.98 9.09
CA ARG A 78 -15.18 9.91 9.27
C ARG A 78 -15.89 9.29 8.07
N GLN A 79 -15.42 9.55 6.86
CA GLN A 79 -16.08 9.18 5.61
C GLN A 79 -15.12 8.47 4.65
N GLY A 80 -13.97 9.06 4.36
CA GLY A 80 -13.03 8.57 3.35
C GLY A 80 -12.50 7.16 3.59
N LEU A 81 -12.46 6.69 4.84
CA LEU A 81 -12.14 5.29 5.17
C LEU A 81 -13.05 4.30 4.48
N PHE A 82 -14.33 4.65 4.33
CA PHE A 82 -15.40 3.78 3.82
C PHE A 82 -15.73 4.05 2.35
N GLU A 83 -15.20 5.13 1.78
CA GLU A 83 -15.21 5.42 0.35
C GLU A 83 -14.04 4.70 -0.32
N ASN A 84 -14.09 3.38 -0.28
CA ASN A 84 -13.03 2.46 -0.66
C ASN A 84 -13.64 1.16 -1.19
N VAL A 85 -13.04 0.52 -2.18
CA VAL A 85 -13.56 -0.68 -2.84
C VAL A 85 -12.47 -1.74 -2.90
N LEU A 86 -12.80 -3.01 -2.60
CA LEU A 86 -11.87 -4.12 -2.84
C LEU A 86 -11.71 -4.32 -4.36
N TYR A 87 -10.48 -4.65 -4.79
CA TYR A 87 -10.29 -5.13 -6.16
C TYR A 87 -11.01 -6.45 -6.38
N ASP A 88 -11.55 -6.64 -7.60
CA ASP A 88 -12.27 -7.86 -7.96
C ASP A 88 -11.43 -9.12 -7.73
N GLY A 89 -12.02 -10.12 -7.11
CA GLY A 89 -11.36 -11.40 -6.78
C GLY A 89 -10.38 -11.34 -5.61
N MET A 90 -10.19 -10.18 -4.94
CA MET A 90 -9.23 -10.03 -3.85
C MET A 90 -9.58 -10.90 -2.64
N LYS A 91 -10.86 -11.00 -2.26
CA LYS A 91 -11.29 -11.79 -1.11
C LYS A 91 -11.04 -13.28 -1.34
N GLU A 92 -11.28 -13.76 -2.55
CA GLU A 92 -11.00 -15.12 -3.00
C GLU A 92 -9.50 -15.41 -2.98
N LEU A 93 -8.68 -14.47 -3.48
CA LEU A 93 -7.23 -14.58 -3.47
C LEU A 93 -6.68 -14.69 -2.04
N LEU A 94 -7.12 -13.82 -1.12
CA LEU A 94 -6.69 -13.86 0.28
C LEU A 94 -7.05 -15.18 0.94
N ALA A 95 -8.25 -15.71 0.69
CA ALA A 95 -8.70 -16.99 1.20
C ALA A 95 -7.86 -18.16 0.63
N GLU A 96 -7.59 -18.15 -0.68
CA GLU A 96 -6.77 -19.16 -1.33
C GLU A 96 -5.34 -19.19 -0.77
N VAL A 97 -4.69 -18.03 -0.71
CA VAL A 97 -3.32 -17.87 -0.21
C VAL A 97 -3.22 -18.38 1.24
N THR A 98 -4.19 -18.02 2.07
CA THR A 98 -4.24 -18.48 3.47
C THR A 98 -4.48 -19.99 3.57
N SER A 99 -5.36 -20.55 2.74
CA SER A 99 -5.65 -22.00 2.71
C SER A 99 -4.41 -22.84 2.35
N GLN A 100 -3.46 -22.24 1.64
CA GLN A 100 -2.18 -22.87 1.29
C GLN A 100 -1.13 -22.76 2.42
N GLY A 101 -1.54 -22.29 3.60
CA GLY A 101 -0.66 -22.15 4.77
C GLY A 101 0.29 -20.96 4.70
N LYS A 102 0.08 -20.01 3.78
CA LYS A 102 0.86 -18.77 3.71
C LYS A 102 0.36 -17.76 4.73
N LYS A 103 1.26 -16.95 5.25
CA LYS A 103 0.97 -15.88 6.19
C LYS A 103 0.97 -14.54 5.47
N ILE A 104 -0.20 -13.91 5.37
CA ILE A 104 -0.33 -12.60 4.73
C ILE A 104 -0.06 -11.52 5.78
N VAL A 105 0.77 -10.54 5.42
CA VAL A 105 1.17 -9.41 6.26
C VAL A 105 0.82 -8.13 5.52
N ILE A 106 0.09 -7.23 6.15
CA ILE A 106 -0.03 -5.86 5.61
C ILE A 106 1.26 -5.10 5.90
N ALA A 107 1.78 -4.41 4.86
CA ALA A 107 2.90 -3.47 4.99
C ALA A 107 2.57 -2.20 4.19
N THR A 108 1.92 -1.22 4.84
CA THR A 108 1.36 -0.04 4.18
C THR A 108 1.85 1.27 4.78
N SER A 109 1.99 2.31 3.94
CA SER A 109 2.24 3.68 4.40
C SER A 109 1.00 4.34 5.02
N LYS A 110 -0.18 3.69 4.91
CA LYS A 110 -1.39 4.13 5.61
C LYS A 110 -1.24 3.93 7.12
N PRO A 111 -1.74 4.85 7.98
CA PRO A 111 -1.74 4.66 9.43
C PRO A 111 -2.42 3.35 9.84
N GLU A 112 -1.74 2.59 10.70
CA GLU A 112 -2.20 1.25 11.14
C GLU A 112 -3.62 1.26 11.71
N VAL A 113 -3.96 2.32 12.47
CA VAL A 113 -5.30 2.48 13.04
C VAL A 113 -6.40 2.59 11.97
N TYR A 114 -6.11 3.20 10.83
CA TYR A 114 -7.05 3.28 9.70
C TYR A 114 -7.05 1.98 8.90
N THR A 115 -5.89 1.38 8.72
CA THR A 115 -5.76 0.09 8.05
C THR A 115 -6.65 -0.97 8.71
N VAL A 116 -6.56 -1.12 10.03
CA VAL A 116 -7.39 -2.10 10.78
C VAL A 116 -8.90 -1.83 10.59
N GLN A 117 -9.33 -0.57 10.56
CA GLN A 117 -10.74 -0.24 10.33
C GLN A 117 -11.20 -0.61 8.91
N ILE A 118 -10.36 -0.40 7.89
CA ILE A 118 -10.65 -0.78 6.50
C ILE A 118 -10.74 -2.31 6.37
N LEU A 119 -9.81 -3.05 6.97
CA LEU A 119 -9.86 -4.52 6.94
C LEU A 119 -11.14 -5.07 7.57
N LYS A 120 -11.60 -4.46 8.67
CA LYS A 120 -12.88 -4.79 9.33
C LYS A 120 -14.09 -4.44 8.46
N TYR A 121 -14.07 -3.25 7.86
CA TYR A 121 -15.14 -2.80 6.96
C TYR A 121 -15.37 -3.76 5.79
N PHE A 122 -14.28 -4.31 5.21
CA PHE A 122 -14.35 -5.30 4.14
C PHE A 122 -14.56 -6.74 4.63
N GLU A 123 -14.56 -6.97 5.94
CA GLU A 123 -14.65 -8.32 6.52
C GLU A 123 -13.54 -9.26 6.01
N ILE A 124 -12.30 -8.76 5.98
CA ILE A 124 -11.12 -9.51 5.52
C ILE A 124 -10.01 -9.59 6.57
N GLU A 125 -10.18 -9.04 7.76
CA GLU A 125 -9.16 -8.99 8.81
C GLU A 125 -8.62 -10.39 9.20
N GLN A 126 -9.46 -11.42 9.11
CA GLN A 126 -9.12 -12.79 9.46
C GLN A 126 -8.06 -13.43 8.56
N TYR A 127 -7.80 -12.87 7.37
CA TYR A 127 -6.78 -13.37 6.46
C TYR A 127 -5.37 -12.89 6.77
N PHE A 128 -5.23 -11.86 7.61
CA PHE A 128 -3.95 -11.23 7.88
C PHE A 128 -3.34 -11.73 9.18
N TYR A 129 -2.13 -12.28 9.05
CA TYR A 129 -1.34 -12.76 10.17
C TYR A 129 -0.79 -11.61 11.00
N PHE A 130 -0.44 -10.48 10.34
CA PHE A 130 0.10 -9.28 10.97
C PHE A 130 -0.26 -8.03 10.16
N VAL A 131 -0.44 -6.91 10.84
CA VAL A 131 -0.69 -5.61 10.21
C VAL A 131 0.42 -4.66 10.64
N ALA A 132 1.19 -4.18 9.68
CA ALA A 132 2.16 -3.12 9.84
C ALA A 132 1.73 -1.91 9.00
N GLY A 133 1.43 -0.82 9.66
CA GLY A 133 1.09 0.46 9.04
C GLY A 133 2.04 1.56 9.50
N SER A 134 1.87 2.76 8.94
CA SER A 134 2.55 3.93 9.48
C SER A 134 1.96 4.33 10.84
N THR A 135 2.65 5.23 11.54
CA THR A 135 2.16 5.83 12.78
C THR A 135 1.51 7.19 12.49
N LEU A 136 0.53 7.60 13.31
CA LEU A 136 -0.12 8.90 13.15
C LEU A 136 0.82 10.08 13.41
N ASP A 137 1.84 9.89 14.23
CA ASP A 137 2.86 10.90 14.53
C ASP A 137 3.96 11.01 13.47
N GLY A 138 3.96 10.09 12.48
CA GLY A 138 4.93 10.06 11.38
C GLY A 138 6.29 9.44 11.74
N SER A 139 6.48 8.92 12.94
CA SER A 139 7.74 8.28 13.35
C SER A 139 8.08 7.03 12.52
N ARG A 140 7.09 6.38 11.92
CA ARG A 140 7.21 5.30 10.95
C ARG A 140 6.29 5.63 9.77
N SER A 141 6.79 6.28 8.72
CA SER A 141 5.99 6.71 7.57
C SER A 141 6.48 6.13 6.24
N LYS A 142 7.78 5.87 6.11
CA LYS A 142 8.38 5.33 4.90
C LYS A 142 8.13 3.83 4.80
N LYS A 143 7.86 3.33 3.59
CA LYS A 143 7.59 1.91 3.34
C LYS A 143 8.70 1.00 3.85
N GLY A 144 9.97 1.37 3.66
CA GLY A 144 11.11 0.59 4.16
C GLY A 144 11.11 0.41 5.69
N ASP A 145 10.73 1.46 6.44
CA ASP A 145 10.65 1.39 7.91
C ASP A 145 9.46 0.54 8.37
N VAL A 146 8.34 0.58 7.63
CA VAL A 146 7.17 -0.29 7.89
C VAL A 146 7.51 -1.75 7.65
N ILE A 147 8.19 -2.07 6.54
CA ILE A 147 8.63 -3.44 6.23
C ILE A 147 9.61 -3.93 7.30
N ARG A 148 10.60 -3.13 7.67
CA ARG A 148 11.56 -3.48 8.73
C ARG A 148 10.86 -3.77 10.04
N TYR A 149 9.94 -2.91 10.46
CA TYR A 149 9.13 -3.12 11.65
C TYR A 149 8.38 -4.46 11.63
N ALA A 150 7.81 -4.83 10.49
CA ALA A 150 7.11 -6.10 10.35
C ALA A 150 8.07 -7.30 10.44
N LEU A 151 9.23 -7.25 9.75
CA LEU A 151 10.25 -8.29 9.81
C LEU A 151 10.75 -8.50 11.24
N ASP A 152 11.09 -7.41 11.95
CA ASP A 152 11.58 -7.44 13.32
C ASP A 152 10.53 -7.98 14.30
N SER A 153 9.26 -7.52 14.15
CA SER A 153 8.15 -7.95 15.00
C SER A 153 7.86 -9.44 14.86
N LEU A 154 7.94 -9.95 13.63
CA LEU A 154 7.71 -11.36 13.32
C LEU A 154 8.96 -12.23 13.55
N LYS A 155 10.12 -11.61 13.77
CA LYS A 155 11.43 -12.28 13.92
C LYS A 155 11.77 -13.17 12.73
N ILE A 156 11.53 -12.65 11.51
CA ILE A 156 11.81 -13.32 10.24
C ILE A 156 12.83 -12.54 9.43
N THR A 157 13.45 -13.21 8.47
CA THR A 157 14.39 -12.64 7.52
C THR A 157 13.72 -12.34 6.18
N ALA A 158 14.26 -11.42 5.41
CA ALA A 158 13.70 -10.97 4.15
C ALA A 158 13.54 -12.10 3.10
N ASP A 159 14.41 -13.10 3.12
CA ASP A 159 14.34 -14.26 2.22
C ASP A 159 13.16 -15.22 2.49
N GLN A 160 12.52 -15.09 3.66
CA GLN A 160 11.30 -15.81 4.00
C GLN A 160 10.03 -15.11 3.51
N ALA A 161 10.15 -13.89 2.97
CA ALA A 161 9.05 -13.03 2.62
C ALA A 161 9.16 -12.51 1.18
N VAL A 162 8.02 -12.08 0.63
CA VAL A 162 7.91 -11.36 -0.64
C VAL A 162 7.01 -10.14 -0.43
N MET A 163 7.36 -8.99 -1.01
CA MET A 163 6.50 -7.81 -1.05
C MET A 163 5.67 -7.80 -2.33
N VAL A 164 4.40 -7.45 -2.22
CA VAL A 164 3.48 -7.20 -3.34
C VAL A 164 2.96 -5.77 -3.19
N GLY A 165 3.13 -4.97 -4.22
CA GLY A 165 2.69 -3.57 -4.20
C GLY A 165 2.61 -2.97 -5.60
N ASP A 166 1.93 -1.84 -5.73
CA ASP A 166 1.65 -1.19 -7.01
C ASP A 166 2.50 0.06 -7.26
N ARG A 167 3.26 0.56 -6.26
CA ARG A 167 4.03 1.79 -6.40
C ARG A 167 5.52 1.56 -6.21
N LYS A 168 6.33 2.49 -6.77
CA LYS A 168 7.79 2.53 -6.54
C LYS A 168 8.19 2.50 -5.06
N HIS A 169 7.34 3.03 -4.18
CA HIS A 169 7.61 3.06 -2.73
C HIS A 169 7.67 1.65 -2.15
N ASP A 170 6.81 0.74 -2.64
CA ASP A 170 6.82 -0.68 -2.25
C ASP A 170 8.10 -1.35 -2.71
N VAL A 171 8.46 -1.09 -3.96
CA VAL A 171 9.68 -1.66 -4.56
C VAL A 171 10.92 -1.17 -3.82
N ILE A 172 11.07 0.14 -3.65
CA ILE A 172 12.22 0.73 -2.96
C ILE A 172 12.30 0.21 -1.52
N GLY A 173 11.19 0.26 -0.77
CA GLY A 173 11.15 -0.19 0.62
C GLY A 173 11.47 -1.68 0.79
N ALA A 174 11.02 -2.54 -0.15
CA ALA A 174 11.37 -3.96 -0.17
C ALA A 174 12.86 -4.16 -0.45
N LYS A 175 13.42 -3.46 -1.45
CA LYS A 175 14.85 -3.54 -1.79
C LYS A 175 15.77 -3.05 -0.69
N GLU A 176 15.42 -1.98 0.02
CA GLU A 176 16.16 -1.50 1.19
C GLU A 176 16.27 -2.55 2.30
N ASN A 177 15.31 -3.47 2.37
CA ASN A 177 15.29 -4.58 3.33
C ASN A 177 15.76 -5.91 2.74
N GLY A 178 16.24 -5.94 1.49
CA GLY A 178 16.71 -7.16 0.84
C GLY A 178 15.60 -8.15 0.48
N MET A 179 14.36 -7.69 0.36
CA MET A 179 13.18 -8.50 0.07
C MET A 179 12.92 -8.57 -1.44
N TYR A 180 12.49 -9.73 -1.91
CA TYR A 180 11.96 -9.89 -3.27
C TYR A 180 10.64 -9.15 -3.41
N VAL A 181 10.43 -8.47 -4.55
CA VAL A 181 9.24 -7.64 -4.75
C VAL A 181 8.55 -7.90 -6.09
N ILE A 182 7.25 -8.05 -6.02
CA ILE A 182 6.34 -8.20 -7.15
C ILE A 182 5.53 -6.91 -7.30
N GLY A 183 5.72 -6.23 -8.43
CA GLY A 183 4.92 -5.09 -8.82
C GLY A 183 3.59 -5.52 -9.48
N VAL A 184 2.49 -4.88 -9.14
CA VAL A 184 1.18 -5.13 -9.77
C VAL A 184 0.75 -3.92 -10.60
N LEU A 185 0.13 -4.16 -11.77
CA LEU A 185 -0.23 -3.11 -12.75
C LEU A 185 -1.70 -2.69 -12.68
N TYR A 186 -2.49 -3.29 -11.83
CA TYR A 186 -3.90 -2.93 -11.66
C TYR A 186 -4.12 -1.79 -10.66
N GLY A 187 -3.05 -1.35 -9.98
CA GLY A 187 -3.07 -0.21 -9.07
C GLY A 187 -2.72 1.12 -9.75
N TYR A 188 -2.01 2.00 -9.05
CA TYR A 188 -1.73 3.38 -9.48
C TYR A 188 -0.36 3.59 -10.10
N GLY A 189 0.58 2.65 -9.94
CA GLY A 189 1.89 2.68 -10.58
C GLY A 189 1.84 2.10 -11.99
N ASP A 190 2.65 2.65 -12.88
CA ASP A 190 2.84 2.10 -14.21
C ASP A 190 4.06 1.16 -14.28
N ARG A 191 4.18 0.44 -15.40
CA ARG A 191 5.29 -0.49 -15.62
C ARG A 191 6.64 0.19 -15.54
N MET A 192 6.77 1.40 -16.08
CA MET A 192 8.03 2.15 -16.10
C MET A 192 8.45 2.56 -14.68
N GLU A 193 7.49 2.99 -13.85
CA GLU A 193 7.72 3.30 -12.43
C GLU A 193 8.28 2.08 -11.70
N LEU A 194 7.63 0.92 -11.86
CA LEU A 194 8.00 -0.31 -11.17
C LEU A 194 9.35 -0.89 -11.66
N GLU A 195 9.58 -0.89 -12.98
CA GLU A 195 10.87 -1.34 -13.57
C GLU A 195 12.01 -0.43 -13.14
N THR A 196 11.81 0.89 -13.19
CA THR A 196 12.83 1.87 -12.79
C THR A 196 13.17 1.75 -11.30
N ALA A 197 12.19 1.45 -10.46
CA ALA A 197 12.41 1.19 -9.04
C ALA A 197 13.09 -0.16 -8.76
N GLY A 198 13.16 -1.08 -9.73
CA GLY A 198 13.85 -2.35 -9.64
C GLY A 198 12.98 -3.51 -9.15
N ALA A 199 11.68 -3.55 -9.50
CA ALA A 199 10.81 -4.69 -9.22
C ALA A 199 11.40 -5.98 -9.82
N ASP A 200 11.42 -7.08 -9.05
CA ASP A 200 11.94 -8.36 -9.50
C ASP A 200 10.99 -9.06 -10.48
N CYS A 201 9.70 -8.82 -10.33
CA CYS A 201 8.65 -9.34 -11.20
C CYS A 201 7.53 -8.32 -11.30
N ILE A 202 6.82 -8.28 -12.44
CA ILE A 202 5.66 -7.42 -12.65
C ILE A 202 4.53 -8.26 -13.24
N VAL A 203 3.35 -8.19 -12.61
CA VAL A 203 2.15 -8.92 -13.03
C VAL A 203 1.01 -7.97 -13.36
N ALA A 204 0.13 -8.38 -14.29
CA ALA A 204 -0.96 -7.53 -14.77
C ALA A 204 -2.19 -7.55 -13.85
N ASP A 205 -2.45 -8.66 -13.20
CA ASP A 205 -3.65 -8.88 -12.38
C ASP A 205 -3.36 -9.67 -11.10
N ALA A 206 -4.28 -9.62 -10.13
CA ALA A 206 -4.13 -10.28 -8.85
C ALA A 206 -4.14 -11.81 -8.94
N VAL A 207 -4.79 -12.37 -9.98
CA VAL A 207 -4.87 -13.84 -10.19
C VAL A 207 -3.55 -14.37 -10.72
N SER A 208 -2.84 -13.60 -11.56
CA SER A 208 -1.52 -13.97 -12.09
C SER A 208 -0.48 -14.22 -11.00
N TYR A 209 -0.65 -13.63 -9.82
CA TYR A 209 0.19 -13.89 -8.66
C TYR A 209 0.13 -15.35 -8.19
N THR A 210 -1.00 -16.02 -8.28
CA THR A 210 -1.15 -17.43 -7.91
C THR A 210 -0.45 -18.36 -8.92
N HIS A 211 -0.30 -17.91 -10.17
CA HIS A 211 0.32 -18.69 -11.25
C HIS A 211 1.86 -18.57 -11.32
N LEU A 212 2.48 -17.56 -10.70
CA LEU A 212 3.95 -17.47 -10.58
C LEU A 212 4.58 -18.69 -9.87
N ARG A 213 3.76 -19.54 -9.25
CA ARG A 213 4.16 -20.84 -8.69
C ARG A 213 4.63 -21.87 -9.70
N ALA A 214 4.19 -21.78 -10.96
CA ALA A 214 4.43 -22.83 -11.95
C ALA A 214 5.70 -22.62 -12.77
N HIS A 215 6.19 -21.38 -12.90
CA HIS A 215 7.29 -21.06 -13.83
C HIS A 215 8.69 -21.01 -13.21
N GLU A 216 8.84 -20.89 -11.88
CA GLU A 216 10.17 -20.93 -11.24
C GLU A 216 10.80 -22.34 -11.14
N THR A 217 10.04 -23.39 -11.44
CA THR A 217 10.58 -24.77 -11.47
C THR A 217 11.24 -25.15 -12.79
N SER A 218 11.19 -24.31 -13.83
CA SER A 218 11.70 -24.65 -15.16
C SER A 218 12.99 -23.93 -15.59
N ALA A 219 13.54 -23.05 -14.76
CA ALA A 219 14.72 -22.24 -15.11
C ALA A 219 16.04 -22.68 -14.48
N HIS A 220 16.09 -23.86 -13.82
CA HIS A 220 17.33 -24.49 -13.36
C HIS A 220 17.28 -25.99 -13.61
N LEU A 221 17.49 -26.38 -14.86
CA LEU A 221 18.09 -27.66 -15.29
C LEU A 221 19.07 -27.37 -16.41
#